data_c09a12e745c18842595daa3af6cb5ae2
#
_entry.id   c09a12e745c18842595daa3af6cb5ae2
#
_cell.length_a   1.000
_cell.length_b   1.000
_cell.length_c   1.000
_cell.angle_alpha   90.00
_cell.angle_beta   90.00
_cell.angle_gamma   90.00
#
_symmetry.space_group_name_H-M   'P 1'
#
loop_
_entity.id
_entity.type
_entity.pdbx_description
1 polymer ?
#
loop_
_entity_poly.entity_id
_entity_poly.type
_entity_poly.pdbx_seq_one_letter_code
_entity_poly.pdbx_strand_id
1 'polypeptide(L)'
;LSENLADVSNYEMLPRLVAGSGYANRDNDSGGRSIGIEDRVESLRPSTSQERDRALANLTFSWNALDFGVSYYRAQQKADQFLMAEERRRKVAQNVLQDVRNSYWRALGAQRLLGRVDTLLERVNKALEQARQVEKDGLMPQPQVLAYQRALLDAVNLLTLRRQDLELARTELTALMSIPPGTAFTLADEKEMVLPSAPRNMEALETLALEKRPEILEESYRKRVTENDIKAAKLLLWPNLSVDAGPQYDSNKYNYNSNWVDVGVRLSWNVLKLAQLPALNRAHQAQNETDDLRRMALSMAVLTQVRVGVQRYELALSELKFAEESLRVDNRLLSFSEKAAKTQFDSRLEVIRAEARALLAEY
;
A
#
# COMPACT_ATOMS: atom_id res chain seq x y z
N LEU A 1 -7.01 -8.19 -9.12
CA LEU A 1 -8.11 -7.26 -9.45
C LEU A 1 -7.69 -6.28 -10.54
N SER A 2 -6.58 -5.54 -10.38
CA SER A 2 -6.10 -4.53 -11.33
C SER A 2 -5.73 -5.13 -12.71
N GLU A 3 -5.17 -6.32 -12.75
CA GLU A 3 -4.89 -7.08 -13.97
C GLU A 3 -6.20 -7.38 -14.74
N ASN A 4 -7.19 -7.97 -14.07
CA ASN A 4 -8.48 -8.28 -14.69
C ASN A 4 -9.22 -7.01 -15.17
N LEU A 5 -9.05 -5.87 -14.49
CA LEU A 5 -9.61 -4.59 -14.93
C LEU A 5 -8.90 -4.03 -16.16
N ALA A 6 -7.59 -4.27 -16.30
CA ALA A 6 -6.86 -3.91 -17.52
C ALA A 6 -7.34 -4.76 -18.73
N ASP A 7 -7.57 -6.05 -18.52
CA ASP A 7 -8.10 -6.93 -19.55
C ASP A 7 -9.52 -6.50 -20.00
N VAL A 8 -10.41 -6.20 -19.05
CA VAL A 8 -11.77 -5.70 -19.35
C VAL A 8 -11.71 -4.43 -20.19
N SER A 9 -10.78 -3.51 -19.90
CA SER A 9 -10.68 -2.26 -20.66
C SER A 9 -10.24 -2.45 -22.12
N ASN A 10 -9.57 -3.57 -22.46
CA ASN A 10 -9.26 -3.91 -23.84
C ASN A 10 -10.51 -4.25 -24.64
N TYR A 11 -11.53 -4.84 -24.00
CA TYR A 11 -12.81 -5.14 -24.67
C TYR A 11 -13.64 -3.88 -24.91
N GLU A 12 -13.42 -2.78 -24.18
CA GLU A 12 -14.08 -1.49 -24.43
C GLU A 12 -13.69 -0.84 -25.76
N MET A 13 -12.60 -1.31 -26.39
CA MET A 13 -12.20 -0.88 -27.73
C MET A 13 -13.00 -1.56 -28.85
N LEU A 14 -13.73 -2.63 -28.54
CA LEU A 14 -14.52 -3.35 -29.54
C LEU A 14 -15.73 -2.54 -29.97
N PRO A 15 -16.16 -2.70 -31.25
CA PRO A 15 -17.44 -2.14 -31.69
C PRO A 15 -18.60 -2.72 -30.89
N ARG A 16 -19.68 -1.96 -30.80
CA ARG A 16 -20.89 -2.39 -30.12
C ARG A 16 -21.81 -3.13 -31.10
N LEU A 17 -22.31 -4.27 -30.66
CA LEU A 17 -23.35 -5.01 -31.35
C LEU A 17 -24.57 -5.08 -30.42
N VAL A 18 -25.61 -4.35 -30.79
CA VAL A 18 -26.82 -4.20 -29.94
C VAL A 18 -28.01 -4.83 -30.66
N ALA A 19 -28.61 -5.85 -30.04
CA ALA A 19 -29.88 -6.39 -30.46
C ALA A 19 -31.00 -5.66 -29.72
N GLY A 20 -31.96 -5.13 -30.49
CA GLY A 20 -33.15 -4.48 -29.97
C GLY A 20 -34.41 -5.17 -30.50
N SER A 21 -35.43 -5.29 -29.67
CA SER A 21 -36.76 -5.66 -30.06
C SER A 21 -37.77 -4.82 -29.31
N GLY A 22 -38.87 -4.45 -29.97
CA GLY A 22 -39.90 -3.62 -29.40
C GLY A 22 -41.26 -3.92 -30.01
N TYR A 23 -42.28 -3.60 -29.24
CA TYR A 23 -43.66 -3.57 -29.70
C TYR A 23 -44.22 -2.15 -29.50
N ALA A 24 -44.69 -1.54 -30.57
CA ALA A 24 -45.28 -0.19 -30.51
C ALA A 24 -46.78 -0.30 -30.80
N ASN A 25 -47.56 0.22 -29.86
CA ASN A 25 -49.03 0.34 -30.01
C ASN A 25 -49.44 1.81 -29.89
N ARG A 26 -50.37 2.23 -30.72
CA ARG A 26 -51.00 3.55 -30.68
C ARG A 26 -52.52 3.38 -30.54
N ASP A 27 -53.13 4.23 -29.73
CA ASP A 27 -54.56 4.23 -29.51
C ASP A 27 -55.38 4.80 -30.69
N ASN A 28 -54.69 5.52 -31.62
CA ASN A 28 -55.29 6.15 -32.79
C ASN A 28 -54.44 5.95 -34.05
N ASP A 29 -55.04 6.20 -35.24
CA ASP A 29 -54.33 6.13 -36.49
C ASP A 29 -53.31 7.28 -36.64
N SER A 30 -52.11 6.93 -37.18
CA SER A 30 -51.07 7.88 -37.55
C SER A 30 -51.41 8.54 -38.88
N GLY A 31 -52.42 9.37 -38.91
CA GLY A 31 -52.86 10.04 -40.13
C GLY A 31 -52.20 11.41 -40.33
N GLY A 32 -51.94 11.77 -41.59
CA GLY A 32 -51.44 13.08 -42.00
C GLY A 32 -52.15 13.57 -43.26
N ARG A 33 -52.12 14.88 -43.47
CA ARG A 33 -52.49 15.51 -44.74
C ARG A 33 -51.21 16.07 -45.36
N SER A 34 -51.13 16.08 -46.68
CA SER A 34 -50.03 16.66 -47.44
C SER A 34 -50.49 17.88 -48.23
N ILE A 35 -49.55 18.81 -48.40
CA ILE A 35 -49.77 19.99 -49.27
C ILE A 35 -48.92 19.79 -50.52
N GLY A 36 -49.54 19.93 -51.69
CA GLY A 36 -48.81 19.91 -52.97
C GLY A 36 -47.75 21.00 -53.00
N ILE A 37 -46.55 20.67 -53.46
CA ILE A 37 -45.41 21.61 -53.50
C ILE A 37 -45.65 22.73 -54.52
N GLU A 38 -46.19 22.37 -55.66
CA GLU A 38 -46.42 23.28 -56.78
C GLU A 38 -47.72 24.06 -56.66
N ASP A 39 -48.84 23.34 -56.44
CA ASP A 39 -50.18 23.89 -56.43
C ASP A 39 -50.66 24.41 -55.06
N ARG A 40 -49.89 24.12 -53.98
CA ARG A 40 -50.21 24.45 -52.61
C ARG A 40 -51.60 23.99 -52.17
N VAL A 41 -52.17 22.97 -52.84
CA VAL A 41 -53.47 22.41 -52.50
C VAL A 41 -53.30 21.36 -51.40
N GLU A 42 -54.10 21.43 -50.35
CA GLU A 42 -54.12 20.46 -49.24
C GLU A 42 -54.88 19.19 -49.72
N SER A 43 -54.39 18.01 -49.39
CA SER A 43 -55.07 16.75 -49.66
C SER A 43 -56.44 16.70 -48.94
N LEU A 44 -57.50 16.40 -49.69
CA LEU A 44 -58.92 16.42 -49.18
C LEU A 44 -59.13 15.35 -48.11
N ARG A 45 -58.40 14.26 -48.11
CA ARG A 45 -58.55 13.16 -47.15
C ARG A 45 -57.24 12.87 -46.48
N PRO A 46 -57.24 12.67 -45.11
CA PRO A 46 -56.04 12.20 -44.41
C PRO A 46 -55.72 10.75 -44.87
N SER A 47 -54.45 10.46 -44.91
CA SER A 47 -53.94 9.11 -45.20
C SER A 47 -53.01 8.62 -44.10
N THR A 48 -52.93 7.32 -43.91
CA THR A 48 -51.98 6.69 -42.99
C THR A 48 -51.04 5.76 -43.74
N SER A 49 -49.77 5.76 -43.30
CA SER A 49 -48.73 4.83 -43.79
C SER A 49 -48.17 4.00 -42.66
N GLN A 50 -48.81 4.02 -41.49
CA GLN A 50 -48.37 3.31 -40.29
C GLN A 50 -49.49 2.53 -39.64
N GLU A 51 -49.29 1.29 -39.29
CA GLU A 51 -50.21 0.51 -38.45
C GLU A 51 -50.17 0.98 -37.00
N ARG A 52 -51.28 0.76 -36.27
CA ARG A 52 -51.35 1.04 -34.84
C ARG A 52 -50.44 0.13 -34.05
N ASP A 53 -50.38 -1.13 -34.45
CA ASP A 53 -49.60 -2.19 -33.80
C ASP A 53 -48.43 -2.57 -34.67
N ARG A 54 -47.20 -2.47 -34.13
CA ARG A 54 -46.00 -2.83 -34.89
C ARG A 54 -44.99 -3.57 -33.99
N ALA A 55 -44.46 -4.63 -34.50
CA ALA A 55 -43.31 -5.31 -33.98
C ALA A 55 -42.05 -4.80 -34.66
N LEU A 56 -41.06 -4.43 -33.89
CA LEU A 56 -39.78 -3.90 -34.34
C LEU A 56 -38.68 -4.81 -33.87
N ALA A 57 -37.67 -5.10 -34.71
CA ALA A 57 -36.48 -5.77 -34.30
C ALA A 57 -35.27 -5.22 -35.07
N ASN A 58 -34.16 -5.07 -34.42
CA ASN A 58 -32.94 -4.61 -35.04
C ASN A 58 -31.70 -5.26 -34.40
N LEU A 59 -30.65 -5.41 -35.21
CA LEU A 59 -29.33 -5.76 -34.77
C LEU A 59 -28.39 -4.71 -35.32
N THR A 60 -27.91 -3.81 -34.44
CA THR A 60 -27.10 -2.67 -34.87
C THR A 60 -25.66 -2.88 -34.45
N PHE A 61 -24.76 -2.99 -35.43
CA PHE A 61 -23.34 -2.83 -35.28
C PHE A 61 -23.07 -1.31 -35.27
N SER A 62 -22.37 -0.85 -34.25
CA SER A 62 -22.00 0.57 -34.14
C SER A 62 -20.51 0.67 -33.77
N TRP A 63 -19.78 1.42 -34.56
CA TRP A 63 -18.38 1.70 -34.34
C TRP A 63 -18.14 3.21 -34.36
N ASN A 64 -17.39 3.71 -33.38
CA ASN A 64 -17.10 5.12 -33.20
C ASN A 64 -15.59 5.32 -33.12
N ALA A 65 -15.02 6.05 -34.06
CA ALA A 65 -13.58 6.26 -34.16
C ALA A 65 -13.02 7.04 -32.95
N LEU A 66 -13.79 7.99 -32.42
CA LEU A 66 -13.38 8.78 -31.27
C LEU A 66 -13.38 7.93 -30.00
N ASP A 67 -14.45 7.14 -29.80
CA ASP A 67 -14.56 6.22 -28.65
C ASP A 67 -13.42 5.20 -28.66
N PHE A 68 -13.10 4.65 -29.84
CA PHE A 68 -11.98 3.75 -30.01
C PHE A 68 -10.65 4.39 -29.55
N GLY A 69 -10.35 5.62 -30.01
CA GLY A 69 -9.13 6.33 -29.65
C GLY A 69 -9.07 6.67 -28.14
N VAL A 70 -10.19 7.06 -27.54
CA VAL A 70 -10.29 7.31 -26.10
C VAL A 70 -10.12 6.01 -25.31
N SER A 71 -10.77 4.93 -25.74
CA SER A 71 -10.64 3.61 -25.10
C SER A 71 -9.21 3.07 -25.18
N TYR A 72 -8.50 3.31 -26.27
CA TYR A 72 -7.08 2.97 -26.38
C TYR A 72 -6.22 3.64 -25.29
N TYR A 73 -6.36 4.96 -25.08
CA TYR A 73 -5.64 5.63 -24.01
C TYR A 73 -6.08 5.18 -22.61
N ARG A 74 -7.38 4.89 -22.44
CA ARG A 74 -7.90 4.33 -21.18
C ARG A 74 -7.33 2.93 -20.90
N ALA A 75 -7.20 2.09 -21.91
CA ALA A 75 -6.57 0.78 -21.77
C ALA A 75 -5.10 0.91 -21.32
N GLN A 76 -4.34 1.84 -21.92
CA GLN A 76 -2.97 2.13 -21.50
C GLN A 76 -2.93 2.63 -20.04
N GLN A 77 -3.86 3.50 -19.65
CA GLN A 77 -3.96 3.96 -18.24
C GLN A 77 -4.22 2.79 -17.28
N LYS A 78 -5.10 1.86 -17.64
CA LYS A 78 -5.38 0.67 -16.81
C LYS A 78 -4.17 -0.24 -16.69
N ALA A 79 -3.40 -0.42 -17.76
CA ALA A 79 -2.15 -1.16 -17.74
C ALA A 79 -1.11 -0.48 -16.82
N ASP A 80 -0.95 0.85 -16.90
CA ASP A 80 -0.06 1.60 -16.00
C ASP A 80 -0.55 1.59 -14.55
N GLN A 81 -1.86 1.63 -14.30
CA GLN A 81 -2.44 1.47 -12.96
C GLN A 81 -2.17 0.08 -12.38
N PHE A 82 -2.16 -0.95 -13.21
CA PHE A 82 -1.74 -2.30 -12.80
C PHE A 82 -0.28 -2.30 -12.35
N LEU A 83 0.63 -1.72 -13.13
CA LEU A 83 2.05 -1.60 -12.77
C LEU A 83 2.26 -0.80 -11.47
N MET A 84 1.51 0.29 -11.28
CA MET A 84 1.51 1.03 -10.01
C MET A 84 1.09 0.15 -8.83
N ALA A 85 0.06 -0.68 -9.00
CA ALA A 85 -0.41 -1.60 -7.96
C ALA A 85 0.64 -2.68 -7.64
N GLU A 86 1.37 -3.14 -8.65
CA GLU A 86 2.48 -4.08 -8.48
C GLU A 86 3.63 -3.46 -7.68
N GLU A 87 4.04 -2.23 -7.99
CA GLU A 87 5.09 -1.55 -7.22
C GLU A 87 4.65 -1.26 -5.77
N ARG A 88 3.39 -0.92 -5.54
CA ARG A 88 2.83 -0.81 -4.18
C ARG A 88 2.91 -2.15 -3.43
N ARG A 89 2.57 -3.25 -4.10
CA ARG A 89 2.70 -4.60 -3.52
C ARG A 89 4.15 -4.88 -3.14
N ARG A 90 5.12 -4.54 -4.01
CA ARG A 90 6.55 -4.70 -3.73
C ARG A 90 6.99 -3.87 -2.52
N LYS A 91 6.55 -2.62 -2.40
CA LYS A 91 6.82 -1.76 -1.25
C LYS A 91 6.26 -2.36 0.04
N VAL A 92 5.01 -2.81 0.03
CA VAL A 92 4.39 -3.46 1.20
C VAL A 92 5.15 -4.71 1.59
N ALA A 93 5.52 -5.56 0.61
CA ALA A 93 6.30 -6.77 0.87
C ALA A 93 7.68 -6.45 1.49
N GLN A 94 8.37 -5.40 1.03
CA GLN A 94 9.63 -4.96 1.62
C GLN A 94 9.46 -4.48 3.06
N ASN A 95 8.40 -3.69 3.35
CA ASN A 95 8.12 -3.23 4.71
C ASN A 95 7.80 -4.41 5.64
N VAL A 96 6.91 -5.32 5.22
CA VAL A 96 6.58 -6.51 6.00
C VAL A 96 7.82 -7.37 6.27
N LEU A 97 8.69 -7.55 5.25
CA LEU A 97 9.94 -8.28 5.43
C LEU A 97 10.86 -7.62 6.47
N GLN A 98 10.95 -6.29 6.45
CA GLN A 98 11.73 -5.54 7.44
C GLN A 98 11.12 -5.67 8.84
N ASP A 99 9.80 -5.53 8.98
CA ASP A 99 9.10 -5.66 10.25
C ASP A 99 9.26 -7.07 10.84
N VAL A 100 9.10 -8.11 10.00
CA VAL A 100 9.33 -9.51 10.42
C VAL A 100 10.77 -9.73 10.89
N ARG A 101 11.76 -9.21 10.15
CA ARG A 101 13.17 -9.33 10.58
C ARG A 101 13.43 -8.65 11.93
N ASN A 102 12.94 -7.44 12.11
CA ASN A 102 13.09 -6.71 13.37
C ASN A 102 12.42 -7.45 14.53
N SER A 103 11.17 -7.88 14.32
CA SER A 103 10.42 -8.62 15.35
C SER A 103 11.04 -10.00 15.64
N TYR A 104 11.61 -10.68 14.61
CA TYR A 104 12.30 -11.96 14.80
C TYR A 104 13.50 -11.83 15.73
N TRP A 105 14.39 -10.87 15.50
CA TRP A 105 15.57 -10.68 16.33
C TRP A 105 15.22 -10.26 17.76
N ARG A 106 14.22 -9.40 17.93
CA ARG A 106 13.71 -9.02 19.26
C ARG A 106 13.09 -10.23 19.98
N ALA A 107 12.28 -11.04 19.28
CA ALA A 107 11.68 -12.23 19.86
C ALA A 107 12.70 -13.32 20.18
N LEU A 108 13.76 -13.46 19.37
CA LEU A 108 14.86 -14.38 19.65
C LEU A 108 15.62 -13.95 20.91
N GLY A 109 15.90 -12.65 21.06
CA GLY A 109 16.45 -12.07 22.30
C GLY A 109 15.56 -12.38 23.50
N ALA A 110 14.23 -12.20 23.34
CA ALA A 110 13.27 -12.57 24.36
C ALA A 110 13.33 -14.05 24.74
N GLN A 111 13.40 -14.95 23.76
CA GLN A 111 13.50 -16.39 24.00
C GLN A 111 14.75 -16.75 24.83
N ARG A 112 15.88 -16.09 24.57
CA ARG A 112 17.15 -16.34 25.28
C ARG A 112 17.19 -15.76 26.69
N LEU A 113 16.61 -14.57 26.88
CA LEU A 113 16.81 -13.76 28.10
C LEU A 113 15.66 -13.84 29.10
N LEU A 114 14.43 -14.13 28.68
CA LEU A 114 13.24 -14.04 29.51
C LEU A 114 13.36 -14.89 30.78
N GLY A 115 13.78 -16.14 30.67
CA GLY A 115 13.96 -17.03 31.81
C GLY A 115 15.01 -16.56 32.82
N ARG A 116 16.08 -15.90 32.34
CA ARG A 116 17.12 -15.32 33.21
C ARG A 116 16.62 -14.06 33.91
N VAL A 117 15.85 -13.23 33.22
CA VAL A 117 15.19 -12.04 33.79
C VAL A 117 14.21 -12.46 34.89
N ASP A 118 13.38 -13.48 34.66
CA ASP A 118 12.42 -13.99 35.65
C ASP A 118 13.16 -14.54 36.87
N THR A 119 14.21 -15.32 36.69
CA THR A 119 15.03 -15.85 37.79
C THR A 119 15.68 -14.73 38.61
N LEU A 120 16.20 -13.71 37.94
CA LEU A 120 16.82 -12.58 38.65
C LEU A 120 15.76 -11.75 39.39
N LEU A 121 14.59 -11.55 38.78
CA LEU A 121 13.47 -10.82 39.39
C LEU A 121 13.00 -11.51 40.69
N GLU A 122 12.87 -12.85 40.69
CA GLU A 122 12.57 -13.60 41.92
C GLU A 122 13.63 -13.43 42.99
N ARG A 123 14.91 -13.45 42.63
CA ARG A 123 16.01 -13.23 43.58
C ARG A 123 15.99 -11.84 44.18
N VAL A 124 15.73 -10.81 43.36
CA VAL A 124 15.64 -9.42 43.85
C VAL A 124 14.43 -9.23 44.78
N ASN A 125 13.30 -9.81 44.45
CA ASN A 125 12.12 -9.79 45.33
C ASN A 125 12.38 -10.46 46.67
N LYS A 126 13.04 -11.63 46.69
CA LYS A 126 13.45 -12.29 47.93
C LYS A 126 14.41 -11.43 48.78
N ALA A 127 15.38 -10.76 48.11
CA ALA A 127 16.29 -9.85 48.76
C ALA A 127 15.54 -8.63 49.34
N LEU A 128 14.53 -8.12 48.66
CA LEU A 128 13.69 -7.01 49.17
C LEU A 128 12.89 -7.42 50.40
N GLU A 129 12.30 -8.61 50.43
CA GLU A 129 11.62 -9.15 51.60
C GLU A 129 12.58 -9.30 52.81
N GLN A 130 13.78 -9.84 52.56
CA GLN A 130 14.82 -9.92 53.62
C GLN A 130 15.23 -8.56 54.14
N ALA A 131 15.38 -7.55 53.29
CA ALA A 131 15.71 -6.19 53.68
C ALA A 131 14.60 -5.55 54.54
N ARG A 132 13.35 -5.79 54.25
CA ARG A 132 12.20 -5.35 55.04
C ARG A 132 12.18 -6.01 56.44
N GLN A 133 12.57 -7.28 56.51
CA GLN A 133 12.67 -7.97 57.79
C GLN A 133 13.81 -7.39 58.65
N VAL A 134 14.99 -7.16 58.08
CA VAL A 134 16.14 -6.52 58.73
C VAL A 134 15.78 -5.14 59.26
N GLU A 135 14.95 -4.36 58.56
CA GLU A 135 14.43 -3.07 59.02
C GLU A 135 13.54 -3.23 60.26
N LYS A 136 12.59 -4.18 60.23
CA LYS A 136 11.69 -4.48 61.34
C LYS A 136 12.43 -4.92 62.60
N ASP A 137 13.48 -5.72 62.43
CA ASP A 137 14.27 -6.29 63.50
C ASP A 137 15.32 -5.30 64.07
N GLY A 138 15.45 -4.13 63.42
CA GLY A 138 16.41 -3.07 63.85
C GLY A 138 17.88 -3.49 63.76
N LEU A 139 18.22 -4.45 62.92
CA LEU A 139 19.56 -5.06 62.86
C LEU A 139 20.61 -4.19 62.15
N MET A 140 20.17 -3.13 61.45
CA MET A 140 21.05 -2.18 60.75
C MET A 140 20.51 -0.73 60.90
N PRO A 141 21.38 0.30 60.73
CA PRO A 141 20.95 1.69 60.71
C PRO A 141 19.90 1.94 59.63
N GLN A 142 18.76 2.54 60.01
CA GLN A 142 17.61 2.77 59.15
C GLN A 142 17.92 3.42 57.78
N PRO A 143 18.79 4.45 57.67
CA PRO A 143 19.13 5.03 56.37
C PRO A 143 19.81 4.04 55.41
N GLN A 144 20.63 3.14 55.95
CA GLN A 144 21.34 2.13 55.14
C GLN A 144 20.38 1.08 54.60
N VAL A 145 19.44 0.60 55.42
CA VAL A 145 18.42 -0.37 54.99
C VAL A 145 17.48 0.23 53.97
N LEU A 146 17.05 1.48 54.13
CA LEU A 146 16.20 2.20 53.17
C LEU A 146 16.92 2.42 51.83
N ALA A 147 18.21 2.79 51.85
CA ALA A 147 19.02 2.93 50.65
C ALA A 147 19.16 1.56 49.89
N TYR A 148 19.33 0.47 50.66
CA TYR A 148 19.36 -0.86 50.09
C TYR A 148 18.03 -1.27 49.46
N GLN A 149 16.92 -1.06 50.18
CA GLN A 149 15.55 -1.32 49.63
C GLN A 149 15.29 -0.49 48.38
N ARG A 150 15.67 0.80 48.37
CA ARG A 150 15.51 1.66 47.19
C ARG A 150 16.24 1.12 45.99
N ALA A 151 17.48 0.68 46.13
CA ALA A 151 18.28 0.10 45.08
C ALA A 151 17.67 -1.21 44.53
N LEU A 152 17.09 -2.03 45.41
CA LEU A 152 16.38 -3.25 44.98
C LEU A 152 15.07 -2.93 44.23
N LEU A 153 14.30 -1.94 44.68
CA LEU A 153 13.10 -1.47 43.98
C LEU A 153 13.43 -0.92 42.59
N ASP A 154 14.54 -0.18 42.44
CA ASP A 154 14.99 0.30 41.14
C ASP A 154 15.35 -0.88 40.21
N ALA A 155 15.98 -1.93 40.77
CA ALA A 155 16.26 -3.18 40.00
C ALA A 155 14.97 -3.91 39.61
N VAL A 156 13.99 -4.05 40.52
CA VAL A 156 12.66 -4.65 40.20
C VAL A 156 12.00 -3.88 39.08
N ASN A 157 11.95 -2.56 39.17
CA ASN A 157 11.33 -1.73 38.12
C ASN A 157 12.01 -1.93 36.75
N LEU A 158 13.33 -1.89 36.72
CA LEU A 158 14.11 -2.07 35.51
C LEU A 158 13.90 -3.45 34.88
N LEU A 159 13.95 -4.53 35.65
CA LEU A 159 13.75 -5.89 35.19
C LEU A 159 12.30 -6.15 34.73
N THR A 160 11.33 -5.54 35.43
CA THR A 160 9.90 -5.63 35.04
C THR A 160 9.66 -4.98 33.69
N LEU A 161 10.23 -3.80 33.44
CA LEU A 161 10.13 -3.12 32.14
C LEU A 161 10.76 -3.98 31.04
N ARG A 162 11.93 -4.57 31.26
CA ARG A 162 12.59 -5.44 30.28
C ARG A 162 11.79 -6.72 30.00
N ARG A 163 11.22 -7.33 31.04
CA ARG A 163 10.33 -8.46 30.88
C ARG A 163 9.14 -8.12 29.98
N GLN A 164 8.49 -6.99 30.22
CA GLN A 164 7.38 -6.51 29.38
C GLN A 164 7.81 -6.31 27.91
N ASP A 165 8.95 -5.66 27.67
CA ASP A 165 9.49 -5.46 26.31
C ASP A 165 9.73 -6.79 25.58
N LEU A 166 10.27 -7.79 26.28
CA LEU A 166 10.53 -9.12 25.74
C LEU A 166 9.23 -9.90 25.44
N GLU A 167 8.23 -9.81 26.32
CA GLU A 167 6.91 -10.43 26.09
C GLU A 167 6.18 -9.80 24.89
N LEU A 168 6.23 -8.47 24.78
CA LEU A 168 5.67 -7.72 23.64
C LEU A 168 6.32 -8.12 22.32
N ALA A 169 7.65 -8.25 22.28
CA ALA A 169 8.39 -8.64 21.09
C ALA A 169 7.93 -10.01 20.54
N ARG A 170 7.65 -10.97 21.42
CA ARG A 170 7.09 -12.27 21.00
C ARG A 170 5.70 -12.14 20.43
N THR A 171 4.86 -11.32 21.06
CA THR A 171 3.48 -11.07 20.61
C THR A 171 3.44 -10.38 19.25
N GLU A 172 4.30 -9.38 19.02
CA GLU A 172 4.43 -8.70 17.72
C GLU A 172 4.80 -9.68 16.60
N LEU A 173 5.74 -10.58 16.86
CA LEU A 173 6.13 -11.60 15.86
C LEU A 173 4.98 -12.55 15.53
N THR A 174 4.22 -13.03 16.54
CA THR A 174 3.06 -13.91 16.30
C THR A 174 2.01 -13.23 15.44
N ALA A 175 1.74 -11.93 15.66
CA ALA A 175 0.81 -11.16 14.87
C ALA A 175 1.25 -11.07 13.40
N LEU A 176 2.55 -10.78 13.13
CA LEU A 176 3.11 -10.72 11.78
C LEU A 176 3.09 -12.08 11.06
N MET A 177 3.23 -13.17 11.80
CA MET A 177 3.18 -14.55 11.27
C MET A 177 1.76 -15.08 11.14
N SER A 178 0.74 -14.32 11.51
CA SER A 178 -0.68 -14.75 11.56
C SER A 178 -0.90 -15.99 12.43
N ILE A 179 -0.11 -16.15 13.49
CA ILE A 179 -0.25 -17.23 14.48
C ILE A 179 -1.24 -16.75 15.56
N PRO A 180 -2.21 -17.60 15.97
CA PRO A 180 -3.14 -17.23 17.03
C PRO A 180 -2.42 -16.84 18.32
N PRO A 181 -2.86 -15.77 19.03
CA PRO A 181 -2.27 -15.36 20.30
C PRO A 181 -2.28 -16.51 21.31
N GLY A 182 -1.20 -16.65 22.07
CA GLY A 182 -1.05 -17.72 23.08
C GLY A 182 -0.53 -19.05 22.53
N THR A 183 -0.31 -19.20 21.23
CA THR A 183 0.33 -20.38 20.67
C THR A 183 1.79 -20.46 21.10
N ALA A 184 2.18 -21.55 21.71
CA ALA A 184 3.58 -21.79 22.05
C ALA A 184 4.41 -22.08 20.78
N PHE A 185 5.49 -21.35 20.60
CA PHE A 185 6.46 -21.59 19.52
C PHE A 185 7.88 -21.36 20.00
N THR A 186 8.82 -21.98 19.35
CA THR A 186 10.26 -21.77 19.56
C THR A 186 10.90 -21.33 18.26
N LEU A 187 11.72 -20.29 18.34
CA LEU A 187 12.51 -19.80 17.22
C LEU A 187 13.76 -20.63 17.07
N ALA A 188 14.17 -20.87 15.83
CA ALA A 188 15.45 -21.49 15.54
C ALA A 188 16.57 -20.56 16.04
N ASP A 189 17.52 -21.13 16.76
CA ASP A 189 18.65 -20.39 17.29
C ASP A 189 19.83 -20.47 16.30
N GLU A 190 20.10 -19.38 15.60
CA GLU A 190 21.29 -19.29 14.74
C GLU A 190 22.52 -18.99 15.62
N LYS A 191 23.44 -19.95 15.65
CA LYS A 191 24.64 -19.85 16.49
C LYS A 191 25.67 -18.84 16.00
N GLU A 192 25.71 -18.57 14.70
CA GLU A 192 26.65 -17.62 14.09
C GLU A 192 25.88 -16.60 13.24
N MET A 193 25.91 -15.33 13.66
CA MET A 193 25.38 -14.24 12.91
C MET A 193 26.48 -13.62 12.05
N VAL A 194 26.40 -13.83 10.73
CA VAL A 194 27.28 -13.15 9.78
C VAL A 194 26.74 -11.74 9.52
N LEU A 195 27.45 -10.75 10.03
CA LEU A 195 27.09 -9.34 9.78
C LEU A 195 27.53 -8.95 8.36
N PRO A 196 26.62 -8.38 7.54
CA PRO A 196 27.00 -7.87 6.24
C PRO A 196 28.03 -6.74 6.36
N SER A 197 28.94 -6.62 5.41
CA SER A 197 29.87 -5.49 5.38
C SER A 197 29.13 -4.19 5.03
N ALA A 198 29.55 -3.08 5.64
CA ALA A 198 29.01 -1.78 5.28
C ALA A 198 29.26 -1.47 3.79
N PRO A 199 28.27 -0.95 3.05
CA PRO A 199 28.43 -0.60 1.66
C PRO A 199 29.47 0.52 1.50
N ARG A 200 30.47 0.33 0.64
CA ARG A 200 31.56 1.31 0.45
C ARG A 200 31.27 2.36 -0.61
N ASN A 201 30.43 2.04 -1.58
CA ASN A 201 30.11 2.95 -2.70
C ASN A 201 28.71 3.53 -2.53
N MET A 202 28.64 4.74 -1.97
CA MET A 202 27.39 5.47 -1.75
C MET A 202 26.71 5.86 -3.05
N GLU A 203 27.47 6.28 -4.06
CA GLU A 203 26.93 6.71 -5.36
C GLU A 203 26.23 5.56 -6.09
N ALA A 204 26.83 4.36 -6.05
CA ALA A 204 26.21 3.17 -6.63
C ALA A 204 24.90 2.80 -5.93
N LEU A 205 24.83 2.95 -4.60
CA LEU A 205 23.59 2.72 -3.84
C LEU A 205 22.50 3.74 -4.16
N GLU A 206 22.87 5.00 -4.27
CA GLU A 206 21.96 6.09 -4.62
C GLU A 206 21.39 5.87 -6.03
N THR A 207 22.24 5.53 -7.00
CA THR A 207 21.81 5.21 -8.38
C THR A 207 20.87 4.01 -8.39
N LEU A 208 21.24 2.92 -7.72
CA LEU A 208 20.42 1.72 -7.63
C LEU A 208 19.05 2.02 -6.97
N ALA A 209 19.04 2.87 -5.95
CA ALA A 209 17.80 3.24 -5.27
C ALA A 209 16.87 4.05 -6.21
N LEU A 210 17.40 5.01 -6.96
CA LEU A 210 16.61 5.78 -7.93
C LEU A 210 16.08 4.93 -9.08
N GLU A 211 16.79 3.86 -9.47
CA GLU A 211 16.36 2.96 -10.54
C GLU A 211 15.38 1.87 -10.09
N LYS A 212 15.53 1.37 -8.85
CA LYS A 212 14.86 0.13 -8.42
C LYS A 212 13.84 0.30 -7.31
N ARG A 213 13.79 1.45 -6.66
CA ARG A 213 12.84 1.70 -5.58
C ARG A 213 11.40 1.72 -6.11
N PRO A 214 10.48 0.96 -5.50
CA PRO A 214 9.09 0.89 -5.91
C PRO A 214 8.39 2.25 -5.97
N GLU A 215 8.72 3.16 -5.05
CA GLU A 215 8.14 4.49 -4.99
C GLU A 215 8.47 5.35 -6.22
N ILE A 216 9.69 5.25 -6.73
CA ILE A 216 10.14 5.98 -7.92
C ILE A 216 9.49 5.41 -9.18
N LEU A 217 9.39 4.08 -9.26
CA LEU A 217 8.74 3.39 -10.37
C LEU A 217 7.23 3.68 -10.39
N GLU A 218 6.56 3.63 -9.23
CA GLU A 218 5.15 3.99 -9.10
C GLU A 218 4.87 5.41 -9.60
N GLU A 219 5.72 6.39 -9.24
CA GLU A 219 5.54 7.77 -9.69
C GLU A 219 5.76 7.92 -11.21
N SER A 220 6.69 7.14 -11.78
CA SER A 220 6.91 7.12 -13.23
C SER A 220 5.68 6.57 -13.98
N TYR A 221 5.04 5.53 -13.47
CA TYR A 221 3.80 5.01 -14.04
C TYR A 221 2.63 5.99 -13.85
N ARG A 222 2.55 6.67 -12.69
CA ARG A 222 1.55 7.71 -12.44
C ARG A 222 1.63 8.84 -13.46
N LYS A 223 2.84 9.32 -13.77
CA LYS A 223 3.05 10.33 -14.80
C LYS A 223 2.50 9.88 -16.15
N ARG A 224 2.74 8.61 -16.57
CA ARG A 224 2.20 8.05 -17.81
C ARG A 224 0.67 7.99 -17.81
N VAL A 225 0.05 7.62 -16.68
CA VAL A 225 -1.42 7.66 -16.53
C VAL A 225 -1.94 9.07 -16.79
N THR A 226 -1.34 10.09 -16.16
CA THR A 226 -1.70 11.50 -16.35
C THR A 226 -1.52 11.96 -17.80
N GLU A 227 -0.42 11.61 -18.44
CA GLU A 227 -0.16 11.94 -19.85
C GLU A 227 -1.21 11.33 -20.78
N ASN A 228 -1.58 10.07 -20.57
CA ASN A 228 -2.61 9.39 -21.36
C ASN A 228 -4.01 9.97 -21.11
N ASP A 229 -4.31 10.41 -19.88
CA ASP A 229 -5.57 11.11 -19.57
C ASP A 229 -5.70 12.40 -20.37
N ILE A 230 -4.62 13.17 -20.44
CA ILE A 230 -4.59 14.40 -21.22
C ILE A 230 -4.70 14.13 -22.73
N LYS A 231 -4.05 13.08 -23.25
CA LYS A 231 -4.20 12.69 -24.65
C LYS A 231 -5.64 12.30 -24.96
N ALA A 232 -6.29 11.52 -24.10
CA ALA A 232 -7.69 11.18 -24.20
C ALA A 232 -8.59 12.42 -24.18
N ALA A 233 -8.34 13.36 -23.26
CA ALA A 233 -9.09 14.60 -23.16
C ALA A 233 -8.94 15.50 -24.39
N LYS A 234 -7.73 15.58 -24.98
CA LYS A 234 -7.47 16.32 -26.22
C LYS A 234 -8.17 15.65 -27.40
N LEU A 235 -8.21 14.32 -27.45
CA LEU A 235 -8.91 13.59 -28.50
C LEU A 235 -10.39 13.92 -28.55
N LEU A 236 -11.04 14.11 -27.41
CA LEU A 236 -12.45 14.49 -27.29
C LEU A 236 -12.81 15.86 -27.88
N LEU A 237 -11.82 16.67 -28.27
CA LEU A 237 -12.01 17.94 -28.98
C LEU A 237 -12.17 17.77 -30.50
N TRP A 238 -11.84 16.61 -31.03
CA TRP A 238 -11.89 16.32 -32.46
C TRP A 238 -13.28 15.85 -32.90
N PRO A 239 -13.60 15.94 -34.22
CA PRO A 239 -14.83 15.40 -34.76
C PRO A 239 -14.96 13.90 -34.49
N ASN A 240 -16.18 13.48 -34.22
CA ASN A 240 -16.52 12.10 -34.04
C ASN A 240 -17.08 11.51 -35.34
N LEU A 241 -16.47 10.45 -35.83
CA LEU A 241 -16.94 9.65 -36.95
C LEU A 241 -17.56 8.36 -36.41
N SER A 242 -18.86 8.17 -36.62
CA SER A 242 -19.56 6.92 -36.34
C SER A 242 -19.99 6.21 -37.60
N VAL A 243 -19.90 4.90 -37.56
CA VAL A 243 -20.41 4.00 -38.60
C VAL A 243 -21.37 3.06 -37.93
N ASP A 244 -22.62 3.04 -38.42
CA ASP A 244 -23.66 2.18 -37.94
C ASP A 244 -24.11 1.28 -39.11
N ALA A 245 -24.28 -0.01 -38.86
CA ALA A 245 -24.76 -0.95 -39.86
C ALA A 245 -25.57 -2.08 -39.23
N GLY A 246 -26.65 -2.51 -39.88
CA GLY A 246 -27.37 -3.67 -39.38
C GLY A 246 -28.73 -3.93 -40.01
N PRO A 247 -29.23 -5.16 -39.88
CA PRO A 247 -30.55 -5.51 -40.27
C PRO A 247 -31.63 -4.90 -39.37
N GLN A 248 -32.71 -4.45 -40.01
CA GLN A 248 -33.89 -3.88 -39.41
C GLN A 248 -35.11 -4.72 -39.84
N TYR A 249 -36.09 -4.81 -38.93
CA TYR A 249 -37.37 -5.41 -39.17
C TYR A 249 -38.48 -4.52 -38.62
N ASP A 250 -39.51 -4.27 -39.41
CA ASP A 250 -40.75 -3.57 -39.02
C ASP A 250 -41.92 -4.31 -39.61
N SER A 251 -42.85 -4.78 -38.78
CA SER A 251 -44.05 -5.52 -39.20
C SER A 251 -45.10 -4.62 -39.88
N ASN A 252 -44.86 -3.33 -40.08
CA ASN A 252 -45.80 -2.39 -40.71
C ASN A 252 -46.16 -2.85 -42.11
N LYS A 253 -47.44 -3.18 -42.36
CA LYS A 253 -47.91 -3.69 -43.65
C LYS A 253 -47.83 -2.68 -44.81
N TYR A 254 -47.68 -1.38 -44.49
CA TYR A 254 -47.50 -0.36 -45.53
C TYR A 254 -46.07 -0.23 -46.00
N ASN A 255 -45.11 -0.90 -45.36
CA ASN A 255 -43.76 -1.01 -45.86
C ASN A 255 -43.74 -1.98 -47.04
N TYR A 256 -43.06 -1.61 -48.12
CA TYR A 256 -42.86 -2.51 -49.26
C TYR A 256 -42.05 -3.74 -48.90
N ASN A 257 -40.98 -3.54 -48.08
CA ASN A 257 -40.17 -4.62 -47.47
C ASN A 257 -40.23 -4.50 -45.97
N SER A 258 -40.55 -5.59 -45.29
CA SER A 258 -40.53 -5.64 -43.81
C SER A 258 -39.09 -5.74 -43.23
N ASN A 259 -38.14 -6.12 -44.10
CA ASN A 259 -36.73 -6.29 -43.73
C ASN A 259 -35.84 -5.47 -44.65
N TRP A 260 -34.87 -4.78 -44.07
CA TRP A 260 -33.84 -4.05 -44.83
C TRP A 260 -32.54 -4.03 -44.03
N VAL A 261 -31.45 -3.58 -44.63
CA VAL A 261 -30.17 -3.32 -43.95
C VAL A 261 -29.92 -1.83 -44.04
N ASP A 262 -29.74 -1.21 -42.86
CA ASP A 262 -29.27 0.16 -42.78
C ASP A 262 -27.75 0.21 -42.69
N VAL A 263 -27.15 1.13 -43.43
CA VAL A 263 -25.73 1.49 -43.33
C VAL A 263 -25.67 3.03 -43.26
N GLY A 264 -25.11 3.52 -42.19
CA GLY A 264 -24.99 4.97 -41.94
C GLY A 264 -23.57 5.36 -41.57
N VAL A 265 -23.13 6.50 -42.08
CA VAL A 265 -21.89 7.16 -41.63
C VAL A 265 -22.26 8.55 -41.18
N ARG A 266 -21.87 8.90 -39.93
CA ARG A 266 -22.21 10.17 -39.35
C ARG A 266 -20.94 10.85 -38.81
N LEU A 267 -20.73 12.09 -39.22
CA LEU A 267 -19.72 12.97 -38.67
C LEU A 267 -20.39 13.99 -37.74
N SER A 268 -19.97 14.04 -36.49
CA SER A 268 -20.48 15.01 -35.51
C SER A 268 -19.32 15.73 -34.84
N TRP A 269 -19.43 17.04 -34.68
CA TRP A 269 -18.38 17.85 -34.08
C TRP A 269 -18.96 18.96 -33.22
N ASN A 270 -18.52 19.01 -31.97
CA ASN A 270 -18.84 20.15 -31.10
C ASN A 270 -17.70 21.19 -31.19
N VAL A 271 -17.82 22.09 -32.19
CA VAL A 271 -16.80 23.12 -32.48
C VAL A 271 -16.55 24.04 -31.27
N LEU A 272 -17.57 24.30 -30.45
CA LEU A 272 -17.41 25.15 -29.25
C LEU A 272 -16.48 24.55 -28.19
N LYS A 273 -16.29 23.22 -28.18
CA LYS A 273 -15.30 22.58 -27.30
C LYS A 273 -13.86 23.01 -27.61
N LEU A 274 -13.56 23.48 -28.82
CA LEU A 274 -12.23 23.99 -29.15
C LEU A 274 -11.83 25.20 -28.28
N ALA A 275 -12.80 25.99 -27.81
CA ALA A 275 -12.52 27.07 -26.87
C ALA A 275 -11.92 26.60 -25.53
N GLN A 276 -12.03 25.31 -25.20
CA GLN A 276 -11.45 24.70 -24.00
C GLN A 276 -9.95 24.38 -24.18
N LEU A 277 -9.44 24.32 -25.40
CA LEU A 277 -8.06 23.90 -25.70
C LEU A 277 -6.98 24.71 -24.95
N PRO A 278 -7.06 26.07 -24.86
CA PRO A 278 -6.07 26.85 -24.11
C PRO A 278 -6.10 26.54 -22.61
N ALA A 279 -7.29 26.33 -22.03
CA ALA A 279 -7.44 25.98 -20.63
C ALA A 279 -6.90 24.56 -20.35
N LEU A 280 -7.18 23.60 -21.24
CA LEU A 280 -6.65 22.24 -21.14
C LEU A 280 -5.13 22.19 -21.24
N ASN A 281 -4.53 22.97 -22.14
CA ASN A 281 -3.07 23.06 -22.26
C ASN A 281 -2.43 23.67 -21.00
N ARG A 282 -3.03 24.71 -20.41
CA ARG A 282 -2.53 25.28 -19.14
C ARG A 282 -2.64 24.28 -17.99
N ALA A 283 -3.77 23.58 -17.89
CA ALA A 283 -3.96 22.53 -16.88
C ALA A 283 -2.93 21.41 -17.05
N HIS A 284 -2.67 21.00 -18.29
CA HIS A 284 -1.63 20.02 -18.61
C HIS A 284 -0.24 20.47 -18.19
N GLN A 285 0.13 21.72 -18.48
CA GLN A 285 1.43 22.27 -18.12
C GLN A 285 1.58 22.31 -16.59
N ALA A 286 0.58 22.82 -15.87
CA ALA A 286 0.59 22.87 -14.41
C ALA A 286 0.67 21.45 -13.79
N GLN A 287 -0.01 20.47 -14.39
CA GLN A 287 0.06 19.08 -13.93
C GLN A 287 1.46 18.48 -14.14
N ASN A 288 2.07 18.69 -15.30
CA ASN A 288 3.43 18.23 -15.56
C ASN A 288 4.44 18.84 -14.59
N GLU A 289 4.35 20.14 -14.33
CA GLU A 289 5.19 20.82 -13.33
C GLU A 289 4.99 20.20 -11.93
N THR A 290 3.76 19.91 -11.56
CA THR A 290 3.43 19.26 -10.29
C THR A 290 4.03 17.85 -10.20
N ASP A 291 3.93 17.05 -11.25
CA ASP A 291 4.46 15.68 -11.30
C ASP A 291 6.01 15.69 -11.26
N ASP A 292 6.65 16.64 -11.94
CA ASP A 292 8.11 16.80 -11.92
C ASP A 292 8.62 17.24 -10.53
N LEU A 293 7.95 18.20 -9.88
CA LEU A 293 8.27 18.60 -8.51
C LEU A 293 8.08 17.44 -7.50
N ARG A 294 7.00 16.68 -7.66
CA ARG A 294 6.74 15.50 -6.82
C ARG A 294 7.82 14.44 -6.99
N ARG A 295 8.20 14.16 -8.24
CA ARG A 295 9.29 13.22 -8.54
C ARG A 295 10.61 13.69 -7.94
N MET A 296 10.92 14.98 -8.04
CA MET A 296 12.13 15.55 -7.45
C MET A 296 12.13 15.41 -5.92
N ALA A 297 11.03 15.77 -5.26
CA ALA A 297 10.89 15.64 -3.81
C ALA A 297 11.03 14.18 -3.36
N LEU A 298 10.39 13.26 -4.10
CA LEU A 298 10.48 11.82 -3.81
C LEU A 298 11.90 11.28 -4.01
N SER A 299 12.60 11.71 -5.07
CA SER A 299 13.99 11.33 -5.31
C SER A 299 14.89 11.80 -4.17
N MET A 300 14.73 13.04 -3.70
CA MET A 300 15.48 13.56 -2.54
C MET A 300 15.16 12.78 -1.26
N ALA A 301 13.91 12.42 -1.03
CA ALA A 301 13.52 11.61 0.12
C ALA A 301 14.17 10.21 0.07
N VAL A 302 14.21 9.57 -1.10
CA VAL A 302 14.85 8.26 -1.31
C VAL A 302 16.36 8.35 -1.08
N LEU A 303 17.05 9.35 -1.64
CA LEU A 303 18.47 9.58 -1.43
C LEU A 303 18.80 9.80 0.06
N THR A 304 17.99 10.60 0.74
CA THR A 304 18.12 10.83 2.18
C THR A 304 17.94 9.53 2.97
N GLN A 305 16.94 8.71 2.63
CA GLN A 305 16.72 7.42 3.28
C GLN A 305 17.90 6.47 3.10
N VAL A 306 18.52 6.45 1.92
CA VAL A 306 19.72 5.62 1.66
C VAL A 306 20.88 6.07 2.57
N ARG A 307 21.18 7.36 2.61
CA ARG A 307 22.26 7.90 3.48
C ARG A 307 22.00 7.65 4.95
N VAL A 308 20.80 7.96 5.43
CA VAL A 308 20.40 7.71 6.82
C VAL A 308 20.46 6.20 7.14
N GLY A 309 20.06 5.35 6.20
CA GLY A 309 20.13 3.90 6.36
C GLY A 309 21.57 3.39 6.55
N VAL A 310 22.51 3.88 5.75
CA VAL A 310 23.93 3.51 5.88
C VAL A 310 24.51 4.05 7.19
N GLN A 311 24.23 5.30 7.56
CA GLN A 311 24.70 5.87 8.82
C GLN A 311 24.15 5.11 10.04
N ARG A 312 22.86 4.73 10.02
CA ARG A 312 22.27 3.90 11.08
C ARG A 312 22.94 2.53 11.19
N TYR A 313 23.29 1.94 10.05
CA TYR A 313 23.99 0.66 10.04
C TYR A 313 25.40 0.78 10.65
N GLU A 314 26.17 1.81 10.27
CA GLU A 314 27.50 2.07 10.85
C GLU A 314 27.44 2.36 12.36
N LEU A 315 26.42 3.13 12.78
CA LEU A 315 26.18 3.40 14.21
C LEU A 315 25.86 2.10 14.95
N ALA A 316 24.95 1.29 14.43
CA ALA A 316 24.58 0.00 15.03
C ALA A 316 25.77 -0.95 15.16
N LEU A 317 26.68 -0.98 14.17
CA LEU A 317 27.95 -1.74 14.28
C LEU A 317 28.85 -1.23 15.41
N SER A 318 28.88 0.09 15.61
CA SER A 318 29.66 0.70 16.71
C SER A 318 29.02 0.41 18.07
N GLU A 319 27.71 0.49 18.15
CA GLU A 319 26.92 0.14 19.36
C GLU A 319 27.10 -1.34 19.72
N LEU A 320 27.08 -2.24 18.73
CA LEU A 320 27.34 -3.67 18.96
C LEU A 320 28.72 -3.90 19.57
N LYS A 321 29.78 -3.31 19.01
CA LYS A 321 31.13 -3.42 19.56
C LYS A 321 31.23 -2.91 20.98
N PHE A 322 30.57 -1.79 21.27
CA PHE A 322 30.52 -1.23 22.60
C PHE A 322 29.78 -2.15 23.57
N ALA A 323 28.62 -2.70 23.15
CA ALA A 323 27.85 -3.64 23.95
C ALA A 323 28.64 -4.93 24.27
N GLU A 324 29.35 -5.49 23.27
CA GLU A 324 30.22 -6.66 23.48
C GLU A 324 31.34 -6.40 24.49
N GLU A 325 31.96 -5.22 24.45
CA GLU A 325 33.00 -4.84 25.40
C GLU A 325 32.40 -4.61 26.79
N SER A 326 31.23 -3.92 26.88
CA SER A 326 30.49 -3.71 28.12
C SER A 326 30.12 -5.05 28.77
N LEU A 327 29.57 -5.98 28.01
CA LEU A 327 29.23 -7.32 28.48
C LEU A 327 30.44 -8.07 29.01
N ARG A 328 31.58 -7.94 28.34
CA ARG A 328 32.85 -8.55 28.80
C ARG A 328 33.31 -7.99 30.16
N VAL A 329 33.21 -6.66 30.32
CA VAL A 329 33.53 -5.97 31.59
C VAL A 329 32.55 -6.36 32.69
N ASP A 330 31.23 -6.32 32.40
CA ASP A 330 30.20 -6.63 33.38
C ASP A 330 30.25 -8.11 33.84
N ASN A 331 30.55 -9.04 32.95
CA ASN A 331 30.76 -10.44 33.34
C ASN A 331 32.00 -10.62 34.26
N ARG A 332 33.06 -9.85 34.06
CA ARG A 332 34.20 -9.83 34.98
C ARG A 332 33.81 -9.24 36.34
N LEU A 333 33.09 -8.10 36.35
CA LEU A 333 32.59 -7.52 37.57
C LEU A 333 31.68 -8.47 38.34
N LEU A 334 30.75 -9.18 37.62
CA LEU A 334 29.91 -10.19 38.24
C LEU A 334 30.76 -11.30 38.90
N SER A 335 31.76 -11.82 38.21
CA SER A 335 32.63 -12.86 38.76
C SER A 335 33.43 -12.42 40.02
N PHE A 336 33.85 -11.16 40.06
CA PHE A 336 34.50 -10.59 41.25
C PHE A 336 33.50 -10.37 42.38
N SER A 337 32.32 -9.84 42.11
CA SER A 337 31.25 -9.61 43.10
C SER A 337 30.77 -10.94 43.70
N GLU A 338 30.64 -12.00 42.96
CA GLU A 338 30.30 -13.36 43.41
C GLU A 338 31.36 -13.91 44.39
N LYS A 339 32.63 -13.70 44.06
CA LYS A 339 33.74 -14.13 44.97
C LYS A 339 33.73 -13.31 46.29
N ALA A 340 33.49 -12.01 46.21
CA ALA A 340 33.40 -11.12 47.38
C ALA A 340 32.13 -11.41 48.23
N ALA A 341 31.02 -11.79 47.63
CA ALA A 341 29.76 -12.08 48.31
C ALA A 341 29.82 -13.28 49.29
N LYS A 342 30.83 -14.11 49.18
CA LYS A 342 31.05 -15.22 50.13
C LYS A 342 31.48 -14.76 51.52
N THR A 343 31.86 -13.50 51.67
CA THR A 343 32.48 -12.98 52.89
C THR A 343 31.72 -11.83 53.58
N GLN A 344 30.79 -11.11 52.92
CA GLN A 344 30.09 -9.93 53.50
C GLN A 344 28.67 -9.75 52.96
N PHE A 345 27.74 -9.19 53.83
CA PHE A 345 26.33 -8.98 53.52
C PHE A 345 26.10 -7.89 52.44
N ASP A 346 26.86 -6.80 52.43
CA ASP A 346 26.80 -5.71 51.43
C ASP A 346 27.13 -6.18 50.02
N SER A 347 27.87 -7.27 49.91
CA SER A 347 28.27 -7.83 48.63
C SER A 347 27.15 -8.51 47.82
N ARG A 348 26.01 -8.87 48.45
CA ARG A 348 24.85 -9.46 47.75
C ARG A 348 24.15 -8.46 46.84
N LEU A 349 24.04 -7.19 47.24
CA LEU A 349 23.48 -6.12 46.42
C LEU A 349 24.36 -5.87 45.19
N GLU A 350 25.68 -5.87 45.37
CA GLU A 350 26.62 -5.68 44.27
C GLU A 350 26.56 -6.85 43.23
N VAL A 351 26.33 -8.08 43.69
CA VAL A 351 26.08 -9.24 42.78
C VAL A 351 24.80 -9.03 41.98
N ILE A 352 23.70 -8.62 42.64
CA ILE A 352 22.43 -8.35 41.95
C ILE A 352 22.58 -7.24 40.91
N ARG A 353 23.27 -6.16 41.27
CA ARG A 353 23.55 -5.05 40.34
C ARG A 353 24.43 -5.47 39.16
N ALA A 354 25.49 -6.22 39.42
CA ALA A 354 26.39 -6.71 38.38
C ALA A 354 25.68 -7.68 37.44
N GLU A 355 24.86 -8.58 37.97
CA GLU A 355 24.07 -9.52 37.16
C GLU A 355 23.01 -8.78 36.30
N ALA A 356 22.31 -7.77 36.87
CA ALA A 356 21.38 -6.95 36.14
C ALA A 356 22.06 -6.16 35.01
N ARG A 357 23.26 -5.60 35.24
CA ARG A 357 24.04 -4.92 34.20
C ARG A 357 24.48 -5.87 33.09
N ALA A 358 25.00 -7.04 33.45
CA ALA A 358 25.40 -8.06 32.47
C ALA A 358 24.22 -8.51 31.60
N LEU A 359 23.02 -8.72 32.20
CA LEU A 359 21.80 -9.04 31.45
C LEU A 359 21.38 -7.90 30.51
N LEU A 360 21.50 -6.65 30.96
CA LEU A 360 21.16 -5.48 30.13
C LEU A 360 22.15 -5.27 28.98
N ALA A 361 23.43 -5.58 29.19
CA ALA A 361 24.43 -5.50 28.13
C ALA A 361 24.29 -6.62 27.09
N GLU A 362 23.71 -7.77 27.48
CA GLU A 362 23.42 -8.88 26.57
C GLU A 362 22.16 -8.62 25.72
N TYR A 363 21.21 -7.82 26.24
CA TYR A 363 19.96 -7.41 25.53
C TYR A 363 20.23 -6.40 24.41
#